data_66a3b4ab3eda386734e33a30d21fbb77
#
_entry.id   66a3b4ab3eda386734e33a30d21fbb77
#
_cell.length_a   1.000
_cell.length_b   1.000
_cell.length_c   1.000
_cell.angle_alpha   90.00
_cell.angle_beta   90.00
_cell.angle_gamma   90.00
#
_symmetry.space_group_name_H-M   'P 1'
#
loop_
_entity.id
_entity.type
_entity.pdbx_description
1 polymer ?
#
loop_
_entity_poly.entity_id
_entity_poly.type
_entity_poly.pdbx_seq_one_letter_code
_entity_poly.pdbx_strand_id
1 'polypeptide(L)'
;RLFGPVPIVPDQGIDYMEDYDAVAQPRNTYDECVAYITNELVLAAQALPLDRAIQEIARPTRGAALALRAKVLLYAASPLMNGQTPADIASELVDDQGNRLLPEAYDESKWAKAAAAAKDVIELNRYTLFVSYATDKGDIAFPATIAPPYHPEFSEQAWPNGWKDIDPFESYRAIFNGTVSAFENKEL
;
A
#
# COMPACT_ATOMS: atom_id res chain seq x y z
N ARG A 1 -1.39 8.83 9.14
CA ARG A 1 -2.42 9.28 8.19
C ARG A 1 -3.43 10.22 8.84
N LEU A 2 -3.96 9.90 10.01
CA LEU A 2 -4.98 10.73 10.68
C LEU A 2 -4.41 11.98 11.34
N PHE A 3 -3.22 11.88 11.93
CA PHE A 3 -2.61 12.93 12.74
C PHE A 3 -1.47 13.68 12.02
N GLY A 4 -1.19 13.32 10.76
CA GLY A 4 -0.07 13.89 10.02
C GLY A 4 1.30 13.46 10.58
N PRO A 5 2.32 14.30 10.43
CA PRO A 5 3.65 14.07 10.98
C PRO A 5 3.65 14.00 12.51
N VAL A 6 4.47 13.11 13.05
CA VAL A 6 4.57 12.83 14.50
C VAL A 6 6.03 12.85 14.95
N PRO A 7 6.33 13.04 16.23
CA PRO A 7 7.68 12.83 16.74
C PRO A 7 8.15 11.39 16.55
N ILE A 8 9.38 11.20 16.11
CA ILE A 8 10.04 9.89 16.06
C ILE A 8 10.76 9.69 17.38
N VAL A 9 10.27 8.75 18.18
CA VAL A 9 10.82 8.47 19.50
C VAL A 9 12.09 7.62 19.34
N PRO A 10 13.19 7.90 20.07
CA PRO A 10 14.40 7.06 20.07
C PRO A 10 14.13 5.62 20.51
N ASP A 11 14.91 4.67 19.99
CA ASP A 11 14.72 3.23 20.29
C ASP A 11 14.83 2.87 21.77
N GLN A 12 15.64 3.61 22.53
CA GLN A 12 15.75 3.46 23.98
C GLN A 12 14.52 3.99 24.74
N GLY A 13 13.59 4.63 24.02
CA GLY A 13 12.43 5.28 24.62
C GLY A 13 12.76 6.62 25.27
N ILE A 14 11.78 7.17 25.97
CA ILE A 14 11.88 8.44 26.72
C ILE A 14 11.59 8.13 28.18
N ASP A 15 12.43 8.65 29.09
CA ASP A 15 12.16 8.58 30.53
C ASP A 15 11.11 9.65 30.89
N TYR A 16 9.86 9.22 31.03
CA TYR A 16 8.75 10.11 31.39
C TYR A 16 8.70 10.48 32.89
N MET A 17 9.71 10.08 33.66
CA MET A 17 9.92 10.60 35.04
C MET A 17 10.69 11.91 35.04
N GLU A 18 11.31 12.30 33.93
CA GLU A 18 11.93 13.61 33.76
C GLU A 18 10.89 14.71 33.49
N ASP A 19 11.33 15.96 33.59
CA ASP A 19 10.47 17.10 33.29
C ASP A 19 9.99 17.04 31.84
N TYR A 20 8.69 17.29 31.61
CA TYR A 20 8.06 17.23 30.30
C TYR A 20 8.79 18.09 29.27
N ASP A 21 9.18 19.31 29.64
CA ASP A 21 9.86 20.24 28.73
C ASP A 21 11.26 19.74 28.31
N ALA A 22 11.89 18.91 29.17
CA ALA A 22 13.20 18.31 28.86
C ALA A 22 13.09 17.11 27.90
N VAL A 23 11.97 16.40 27.94
CA VAL A 23 11.77 15.16 27.15
C VAL A 23 10.87 15.39 25.93
N ALA A 24 10.22 16.54 25.80
CA ALA A 24 9.35 16.86 24.69
C ALA A 24 10.12 16.80 23.36
N GLN A 25 9.62 16.00 22.42
CA GLN A 25 10.21 15.88 21.10
C GLN A 25 9.38 16.69 20.09
N PRO A 26 10.02 17.52 19.26
CA PRO A 26 9.32 18.22 18.20
C PRO A 26 8.77 17.22 17.17
N ARG A 27 7.76 17.64 16.42
CA ARG A 27 7.23 16.86 15.31
C ARG A 27 8.27 16.78 14.20
N ASN A 28 8.54 15.59 13.71
CA ASN A 28 9.33 15.39 12.50
C ASN A 28 8.54 15.79 11.25
N THR A 29 9.23 16.08 10.15
CA THR A 29 8.56 16.27 8.87
C THR A 29 7.89 14.99 8.37
N TYR A 30 6.93 15.16 7.48
CA TYR A 30 6.25 14.00 6.87
C TYR A 30 7.23 13.08 6.14
N ASP A 31 8.20 13.65 5.43
CA ASP A 31 9.19 12.88 4.68
C ASP A 31 10.16 12.12 5.60
N GLU A 32 10.54 12.69 6.75
CA GLU A 32 11.30 11.97 7.77
C GLU A 32 10.50 10.80 8.37
N CYS A 33 9.22 11.00 8.68
CA CYS A 33 8.35 9.94 9.16
C CYS A 33 8.22 8.81 8.11
N VAL A 34 8.06 9.16 6.83
CA VAL A 34 8.00 8.19 5.73
C VAL A 34 9.31 7.44 5.60
N ALA A 35 10.44 8.13 5.66
CA ALA A 35 11.76 7.52 5.59
C ALA A 35 11.99 6.52 6.74
N TYR A 36 11.66 6.93 7.97
CA TYR A 36 11.74 6.06 9.15
C TYR A 36 10.88 4.79 8.97
N ILE A 37 9.59 4.94 8.68
CA ILE A 37 8.67 3.81 8.51
C ILE A 37 9.14 2.86 7.40
N THR A 38 9.57 3.40 6.26
CA THR A 38 9.98 2.57 5.13
C THR A 38 11.30 1.83 5.37
N ASN A 39 12.23 2.41 6.14
CA ASN A 39 13.46 1.75 6.57
C ASN A 39 13.17 0.62 7.55
N GLU A 40 12.33 0.85 8.56
CA GLU A 40 11.91 -0.18 9.51
C GLU A 40 11.20 -1.35 8.81
N LEU A 41 10.37 -1.06 7.80
CA LEU A 41 9.72 -2.10 7.01
C LEU A 41 10.70 -2.91 6.15
N VAL A 42 11.81 -2.33 5.70
CA VAL A 42 12.89 -3.09 5.02
C VAL A 42 13.57 -4.03 6.01
N LEU A 43 13.92 -3.55 7.20
CA LEU A 43 14.52 -4.40 8.24
C LEU A 43 13.56 -5.53 8.65
N ALA A 44 12.29 -5.22 8.83
CA ALA A 44 11.25 -6.21 9.09
C ALA A 44 11.14 -7.25 7.96
N ALA A 45 11.15 -6.82 6.69
CA ALA A 45 11.09 -7.72 5.55
C ALA A 45 12.29 -8.66 5.45
N GLN A 46 13.46 -8.21 5.89
CA GLN A 46 14.66 -9.06 5.95
C GLN A 46 14.55 -10.16 7.03
N ALA A 47 13.93 -9.83 8.16
CA ALA A 47 13.79 -10.73 9.31
C ALA A 47 12.58 -11.67 9.19
N LEU A 48 11.51 -11.26 8.49
CA LEU A 48 10.26 -12.00 8.41
C LEU A 48 10.34 -13.16 7.41
N PRO A 49 9.69 -14.30 7.70
CA PRO A 49 9.60 -15.42 6.77
C PRO A 49 8.72 -15.07 5.56
N LEU A 50 8.91 -15.80 4.47
CA LEU A 50 8.08 -15.67 3.26
C LEU A 50 6.65 -16.14 3.50
N ASP A 51 6.50 -17.28 4.18
CA ASP A 51 5.22 -17.93 4.45
C ASP A 51 5.11 -18.24 5.94
N ARG A 52 3.88 -18.41 6.41
CA ARG A 52 3.55 -18.85 7.76
C ARG A 52 2.76 -20.16 7.71
N ALA A 53 2.92 -20.99 8.73
CA ALA A 53 2.04 -22.12 8.93
C ALA A 53 0.61 -21.64 9.23
N ILE A 54 -0.38 -22.50 8.94
CA ILE A 54 -1.80 -22.15 9.13
C ILE A 54 -2.13 -21.71 10.56
N GLN A 55 -1.43 -22.26 11.56
CA GLN A 55 -1.59 -21.91 12.97
C GLN A 55 -1.04 -20.51 13.30
N GLU A 56 -0.24 -19.95 12.42
CA GLU A 56 0.40 -18.65 12.58
C GLU A 56 -0.09 -17.60 11.55
N ILE A 57 -1.22 -17.83 10.90
CA ILE A 57 -1.73 -17.02 9.79
C ILE A 57 -1.91 -15.52 10.16
N ALA A 58 -2.17 -15.23 11.43
CA ALA A 58 -2.31 -13.86 11.91
C ALA A 58 -0.95 -13.12 12.11
N ARG A 59 0.18 -13.82 11.97
CA ARG A 59 1.50 -13.22 12.10
C ARG A 59 1.98 -12.64 10.77
N PRO A 60 2.68 -11.49 10.78
CA PRO A 60 3.14 -10.86 9.54
C PRO A 60 4.15 -11.74 8.80
N THR A 61 4.15 -11.58 7.48
CA THR A 61 5.10 -12.18 6.54
C THR A 61 5.97 -11.10 5.90
N ARG A 62 7.01 -11.51 5.18
CA ARG A 62 7.83 -10.60 4.35
C ARG A 62 6.97 -9.81 3.37
N GLY A 63 6.02 -10.47 2.72
CA GLY A 63 5.10 -9.82 1.79
C GLY A 63 4.24 -8.75 2.44
N ALA A 64 3.77 -8.97 3.68
CA ALA A 64 3.02 -7.97 4.42
C ALA A 64 3.85 -6.70 4.69
N ALA A 65 5.13 -6.84 5.09
CA ALA A 65 6.02 -5.71 5.30
C ALA A 65 6.28 -4.94 4.00
N LEU A 66 6.58 -5.64 2.89
CA LEU A 66 6.81 -5.00 1.60
C LEU A 66 5.56 -4.34 1.03
N ALA A 67 4.39 -4.96 1.17
CA ALA A 67 3.12 -4.37 0.73
C ALA A 67 2.78 -3.10 1.54
N LEU A 68 3.02 -3.10 2.85
CA LEU A 68 2.85 -1.90 3.66
C LEU A 68 3.83 -0.80 3.26
N ARG A 69 5.09 -1.14 2.96
CA ARG A 69 6.09 -0.19 2.44
C ARG A 69 5.62 0.45 1.13
N ALA A 70 5.13 -0.34 0.18
CA ALA A 70 4.60 0.15 -1.08
C ALA A 70 3.42 1.12 -0.85
N LYS A 71 2.51 0.76 0.06
CA LYS A 71 1.37 1.61 0.42
C LYS A 71 1.80 2.94 1.05
N VAL A 72 2.77 2.94 1.96
CA VAL A 72 3.29 4.16 2.58
C VAL A 72 3.91 5.09 1.53
N LEU A 73 4.75 4.55 0.63
CA LEU A 73 5.38 5.32 -0.44
C LEU A 73 4.36 5.85 -1.46
N LEU A 74 3.32 5.09 -1.77
CA LEU A 74 2.23 5.54 -2.64
C LEU A 74 1.48 6.74 -2.05
N TYR A 75 1.20 6.71 -0.75
CA TYR A 75 0.59 7.86 -0.07
C TYR A 75 1.53 9.07 -0.03
N ALA A 76 2.83 8.84 0.16
CA ALA A 76 3.82 9.92 0.16
C ALA A 76 4.00 10.57 -1.21
N ALA A 77 3.75 9.83 -2.29
CA ALA A 77 3.77 10.34 -3.66
C ALA A 77 2.49 11.10 -4.03
N SER A 78 1.38 10.90 -3.29
CA SER A 78 0.10 11.53 -3.62
C SER A 78 0.21 13.07 -3.60
N PRO A 79 -0.54 13.78 -4.46
CA PRO A 79 -0.45 15.24 -4.59
C PRO A 79 -0.58 15.97 -3.25
N LEU A 80 -1.50 15.53 -2.40
CA LEU A 80 -1.73 16.15 -1.08
C LEU A 80 -0.49 16.12 -0.18
N MET A 81 0.34 15.08 -0.27
CA MET A 81 1.53 14.89 0.56
C MET A 81 2.83 15.17 -0.18
N ASN A 82 2.75 15.67 -1.42
CA ASN A 82 3.88 15.88 -2.30
C ASN A 82 3.83 17.24 -2.99
N GLY A 83 3.92 18.29 -2.20
CA GLY A 83 4.07 19.66 -2.67
C GLY A 83 2.82 20.32 -3.28
N GLN A 84 1.67 19.65 -3.25
CA GLN A 84 0.40 20.19 -3.75
C GLN A 84 -0.66 20.31 -2.65
N THR A 85 -0.22 20.42 -1.41
CA THR A 85 -1.12 20.67 -0.28
C THR A 85 -1.72 22.06 -0.39
N PRO A 86 -3.06 22.22 -0.28
CA PRO A 86 -3.68 23.53 -0.23
C PRO A 86 -3.04 24.44 0.83
N ALA A 87 -2.88 25.71 0.51
CA ALA A 87 -2.11 26.65 1.34
C ALA A 87 -2.69 26.84 2.74
N ASP A 88 -4.01 26.78 2.88
CA ASP A 88 -4.73 26.83 4.15
C ASP A 88 -4.39 25.63 5.04
N ILE A 89 -4.37 24.43 4.48
CA ILE A 89 -3.97 23.22 5.21
C ILE A 89 -2.48 23.23 5.53
N ALA A 90 -1.65 23.64 4.56
CA ALA A 90 -0.20 23.65 4.73
C ALA A 90 0.26 24.65 5.81
N SER A 91 -0.45 25.77 5.98
CA SER A 91 -0.16 26.77 7.02
C SER A 91 -0.46 26.29 8.44
N GLU A 92 -1.39 25.36 8.61
CA GLU A 92 -1.72 24.75 9.89
C GLU A 92 -0.78 23.59 10.27
N LEU A 93 -0.07 23.01 9.28
CA LEU A 93 0.86 21.89 9.47
C LEU A 93 2.30 22.41 9.60
N VAL A 94 2.53 23.10 10.69
CA VAL A 94 3.84 23.62 11.08
C VAL A 94 4.22 23.08 12.47
N ASP A 95 5.51 23.09 12.78
CA ASP A 95 6.00 22.80 14.12
C ASP A 95 5.86 24.05 15.04
N ASP A 96 6.30 23.94 16.28
CA ASP A 96 6.30 25.00 17.28
C ASP A 96 7.24 26.17 16.92
N GLN A 97 8.17 25.97 15.99
CA GLN A 97 9.08 26.98 15.47
C GLN A 97 8.59 27.61 14.16
N GLY A 98 7.45 27.16 13.64
CA GLY A 98 6.86 27.62 12.38
C GLY A 98 7.42 26.95 11.12
N ASN A 99 8.22 25.90 11.26
CA ASN A 99 8.72 25.14 10.11
C ASN A 99 7.62 24.26 9.53
N ARG A 100 7.54 24.21 8.21
CA ARG A 100 6.56 23.36 7.51
C ARG A 100 6.86 21.89 7.70
N LEU A 101 5.83 21.14 8.01
CA LEU A 101 5.91 19.69 8.20
C LEU A 101 5.65 18.88 6.91
N LEU A 102 5.06 19.51 5.89
CA LEU A 102 4.86 18.92 4.57
C LEU A 102 5.79 19.54 3.53
N PRO A 103 6.21 18.78 2.50
CA PRO A 103 7.08 19.31 1.45
C PRO A 103 6.39 20.44 0.67
N GLU A 104 7.18 21.45 0.31
CA GLU A 104 6.69 22.60 -0.46
C GLU A 104 6.69 22.33 -1.97
N ALA A 105 7.66 21.57 -2.44
CA ALA A 105 7.84 21.28 -3.85
C ALA A 105 7.38 19.85 -4.19
N TYR A 106 6.81 19.72 -5.39
CA TYR A 106 6.50 18.41 -5.96
C TYR A 106 7.79 17.66 -6.32
N ASP A 107 7.87 16.39 -5.90
CA ASP A 107 8.97 15.49 -6.21
C ASP A 107 8.43 14.26 -6.97
N GLU A 108 8.66 14.21 -8.28
CA GLU A 108 8.26 13.11 -9.14
C GLU A 108 8.92 11.77 -8.75
N SER A 109 10.12 11.83 -8.16
CA SER A 109 10.86 10.62 -7.76
C SER A 109 10.11 9.79 -6.72
N LYS A 110 9.18 10.37 -5.96
CA LYS A 110 8.34 9.64 -5.00
C LYS A 110 7.45 8.61 -5.69
N TRP A 111 6.93 8.91 -6.90
CA TRP A 111 6.17 7.94 -7.69
C TRP A 111 7.04 6.78 -8.16
N ALA A 112 8.27 7.06 -8.60
CA ALA A 112 9.22 6.01 -8.97
C ALA A 112 9.55 5.10 -7.78
N LYS A 113 9.74 5.66 -6.59
CA LYS A 113 9.97 4.89 -5.34
C LYS A 113 8.76 4.02 -4.99
N ALA A 114 7.53 4.55 -5.14
CA ALA A 114 6.30 3.80 -4.89
C ALA A 114 6.14 2.65 -5.89
N ALA A 115 6.39 2.90 -7.19
CA ALA A 115 6.34 1.87 -8.22
C ALA A 115 7.38 0.76 -7.99
N ALA A 116 8.61 1.13 -7.65
CA ALA A 116 9.66 0.16 -7.32
C ALA A 116 9.27 -0.72 -6.12
N ALA A 117 8.72 -0.12 -5.06
CA ALA A 117 8.28 -0.86 -3.90
C ALA A 117 7.09 -1.80 -4.19
N ALA A 118 6.17 -1.41 -5.06
CA ALA A 118 5.10 -2.30 -5.53
C ALA A 118 5.66 -3.46 -6.36
N LYS A 119 6.67 -3.19 -7.19
CA LYS A 119 7.37 -4.22 -7.96
C LYS A 119 8.06 -5.25 -7.06
N ASP A 120 8.67 -4.82 -5.95
CA ASP A 120 9.28 -5.74 -4.96
C ASP A 120 8.27 -6.79 -4.46
N VAL A 121 6.99 -6.41 -4.27
CA VAL A 121 5.92 -7.33 -3.86
C VAL A 121 5.58 -8.31 -4.98
N ILE A 122 5.48 -7.83 -6.23
CA ILE A 122 5.18 -8.65 -7.40
C ILE A 122 6.30 -9.68 -7.62
N GLU A 123 7.55 -9.25 -7.50
CA GLU A 123 8.74 -10.11 -7.70
C GLU A 123 8.92 -11.19 -6.62
N LEU A 124 8.21 -11.11 -5.49
CA LEU A 124 8.14 -12.23 -4.55
C LEU A 124 7.53 -13.50 -5.16
N ASN A 125 6.72 -13.36 -6.22
CA ASN A 125 6.02 -14.48 -6.89
C ASN A 125 5.24 -15.38 -5.90
N ARG A 126 4.62 -14.76 -4.88
CA ARG A 126 3.85 -15.45 -3.84
C ARG A 126 2.35 -15.22 -3.95
N TYR A 127 1.97 -14.19 -4.68
CA TYR A 127 0.59 -13.75 -4.78
C TYR A 127 0.16 -13.77 -6.24
N THR A 128 -1.07 -14.21 -6.48
CA THR A 128 -1.73 -14.16 -7.78
C THR A 128 -3.12 -13.58 -7.59
N LEU A 129 -3.57 -12.77 -8.52
CA LEU A 129 -4.94 -12.28 -8.49
C LEU A 129 -5.90 -13.47 -8.67
N PHE A 130 -6.92 -13.51 -7.82
CA PHE A 130 -7.98 -14.47 -8.00
C PHE A 130 -8.78 -14.14 -9.24
N VAL A 131 -8.96 -15.12 -10.11
CA VAL A 131 -9.79 -15.03 -11.31
C VAL A 131 -10.72 -16.23 -11.39
N SER A 132 -11.99 -15.98 -11.73
CA SER A 132 -12.94 -16.99 -12.12
C SER A 132 -13.07 -16.97 -13.64
N TYR A 133 -12.98 -18.13 -14.27
CA TYR A 133 -13.07 -18.23 -15.73
C TYR A 133 -14.52 -18.49 -16.14
N ALA A 134 -14.97 -17.81 -17.19
CA ALA A 134 -16.34 -17.97 -17.71
C ALA A 134 -16.63 -19.41 -18.18
N THR A 135 -15.61 -20.10 -18.69
CA THR A 135 -15.70 -21.49 -19.15
C THR A 135 -15.98 -22.49 -18.04
N ASP A 136 -15.66 -22.15 -16.78
CA ASP A 136 -15.86 -23.02 -15.64
C ASP A 136 -17.33 -23.07 -15.17
N LYS A 137 -18.17 -22.14 -15.63
CA LYS A 137 -19.56 -21.95 -15.16
C LYS A 137 -20.62 -22.03 -16.25
N GLY A 138 -20.26 -22.42 -17.47
CA GLY A 138 -21.17 -22.39 -18.62
C GLY A 138 -21.40 -20.98 -19.16
N ASP A 139 -22.03 -20.89 -20.31
CA ASP A 139 -22.24 -19.65 -21.07
C ASP A 139 -23.07 -18.60 -20.32
N ILE A 140 -22.51 -17.94 -19.35
CA ILE A 140 -23.11 -16.70 -18.83
C ILE A 140 -22.70 -15.56 -19.75
N ALA A 141 -23.53 -15.32 -20.76
CA ALA A 141 -23.36 -14.17 -21.61
C ALA A 141 -23.47 -12.89 -20.77
N PHE A 142 -22.41 -12.09 -20.76
CA PHE A 142 -22.49 -10.76 -20.16
C PHE A 142 -23.54 -9.93 -20.88
N PRO A 143 -24.41 -9.20 -20.15
CA PRO A 143 -25.24 -8.20 -20.77
C PRO A 143 -24.39 -7.26 -21.60
N ALA A 144 -24.81 -6.96 -22.84
CA ALA A 144 -24.07 -6.09 -23.76
C ALA A 144 -23.73 -4.70 -23.16
N THR A 145 -24.51 -4.27 -22.18
CA THR A 145 -24.31 -3.01 -21.42
C THR A 145 -23.14 -3.05 -20.45
N ILE A 146 -22.62 -4.24 -20.13
CA ILE A 146 -21.53 -4.44 -19.17
C ILE A 146 -20.30 -5.07 -19.83
N ALA A 147 -20.37 -5.40 -21.13
CA ALA A 147 -19.19 -5.82 -21.86
C ALA A 147 -18.14 -4.71 -21.76
N PRO A 148 -16.88 -5.04 -21.40
CA PRO A 148 -15.83 -4.04 -21.36
C PRO A 148 -15.77 -3.34 -22.70
N PRO A 149 -15.63 -2.00 -22.73
CA PRO A 149 -15.55 -1.27 -23.98
C PRO A 149 -14.38 -1.82 -24.79
N TYR A 150 -14.60 -2.02 -26.10
CA TYR A 150 -13.55 -2.44 -27.01
C TYR A 150 -12.42 -1.42 -26.96
N HIS A 151 -11.24 -1.89 -26.60
CA HIS A 151 -10.02 -1.09 -26.66
C HIS A 151 -8.96 -1.86 -27.46
N PRO A 152 -8.51 -1.35 -28.63
CA PRO A 152 -7.65 -2.11 -29.53
C PRO A 152 -6.34 -2.58 -28.87
N GLU A 153 -5.79 -1.78 -27.96
CA GLU A 153 -4.54 -2.13 -27.27
C GLU A 153 -4.70 -3.23 -26.22
N PHE A 154 -5.89 -3.37 -25.65
CA PHE A 154 -6.15 -4.30 -24.56
C PHE A 154 -7.07 -5.45 -24.94
N SER A 155 -7.97 -5.23 -25.93
CA SER A 155 -9.01 -6.21 -26.27
C SER A 155 -8.53 -7.32 -27.20
N GLU A 156 -7.45 -7.10 -27.97
CA GLU A 156 -6.91 -8.08 -28.92
C GLU A 156 -5.68 -8.82 -28.42
N GLN A 157 -5.03 -8.31 -27.40
CA GLN A 157 -3.91 -9.01 -26.79
C GLN A 157 -4.42 -10.12 -25.88
N ALA A 158 -3.74 -11.24 -25.89
CA ALA A 158 -3.91 -12.30 -24.87
C ALA A 158 -3.35 -11.83 -23.52
N TRP A 159 -3.90 -10.76 -22.99
CA TRP A 159 -3.44 -10.11 -21.77
C TRP A 159 -4.08 -10.64 -20.54
N PRO A 160 -3.28 -10.68 -19.50
CA PRO A 160 -2.27 -11.70 -19.38
C PRO A 160 -3.05 -12.99 -19.20
N ASN A 161 -2.71 -14.04 -19.89
CA ASN A 161 -3.32 -15.36 -19.71
C ASN A 161 -4.82 -15.45 -20.07
N GLY A 162 -5.26 -14.84 -21.17
CA GLY A 162 -6.63 -15.04 -21.67
C GLY A 162 -7.69 -14.25 -20.90
N TRP A 163 -7.48 -12.96 -20.68
CA TRP A 163 -8.43 -12.09 -19.98
C TRP A 163 -9.87 -12.15 -20.54
N LYS A 164 -10.06 -12.54 -21.81
CA LYS A 164 -11.37 -12.75 -22.42
C LYS A 164 -12.15 -13.88 -21.77
N ASP A 165 -11.45 -14.81 -21.15
CA ASP A 165 -12.04 -15.96 -20.46
C ASP A 165 -12.32 -15.67 -18.99
N ILE A 166 -11.91 -14.49 -18.50
CA ILE A 166 -12.13 -14.09 -17.11
C ILE A 166 -13.56 -13.54 -16.97
N ASP A 167 -14.28 -14.06 -16.00
CA ASP A 167 -15.53 -13.49 -15.51
C ASP A 167 -15.24 -12.44 -14.42
N PRO A 168 -15.26 -11.13 -14.74
CA PRO A 168 -14.91 -10.10 -13.76
C PRO A 168 -15.93 -9.98 -12.63
N PHE A 169 -17.21 -10.26 -12.90
CA PHE A 169 -18.26 -10.18 -11.88
C PHE A 169 -18.13 -11.33 -10.90
N GLU A 170 -17.93 -12.54 -11.39
CA GLU A 170 -17.78 -13.69 -10.53
C GLU A 170 -16.46 -13.65 -9.78
N SER A 171 -15.38 -13.20 -10.43
CA SER A 171 -14.09 -12.99 -9.76
C SER A 171 -14.22 -12.03 -8.59
N TYR A 172 -14.90 -10.89 -8.80
CA TYR A 172 -15.14 -9.91 -7.74
C TYR A 172 -16.09 -10.44 -6.66
N ARG A 173 -17.22 -11.04 -7.06
CA ARG A 173 -18.23 -11.57 -6.15
C ARG A 173 -17.69 -12.66 -5.23
N ALA A 174 -16.86 -13.56 -5.76
CA ALA A 174 -16.31 -14.68 -5.02
C ALA A 174 -15.44 -14.26 -3.83
N ILE A 175 -14.73 -13.13 -3.95
CA ILE A 175 -13.90 -12.58 -2.87
C ILE A 175 -14.76 -12.15 -1.67
N PHE A 176 -15.95 -11.56 -1.94
CA PHE A 176 -16.77 -10.98 -0.89
C PHE A 176 -17.83 -11.92 -0.30
N ASN A 177 -18.24 -12.94 -1.02
CA ASN A 177 -19.29 -13.85 -0.55
C ASN A 177 -18.78 -15.12 0.13
N GLY A 178 -17.47 -15.22 0.35
CA GLY A 178 -16.84 -16.35 1.04
C GLY A 178 -16.74 -17.63 0.20
N THR A 179 -16.97 -17.56 -1.11
CA THR A 179 -16.78 -18.71 -2.01
C THR A 179 -15.32 -19.09 -2.14
N VAL A 180 -14.43 -18.11 -1.91
CA VAL A 180 -12.97 -18.31 -1.89
C VAL A 180 -12.49 -18.30 -0.45
N SER A 181 -11.82 -19.36 -0.04
CA SER A 181 -11.23 -19.44 1.30
C SER A 181 -9.98 -18.53 1.37
N ALA A 182 -9.88 -17.75 2.44
CA ALA A 182 -8.66 -16.98 2.73
C ALA A 182 -7.40 -17.84 2.86
N PHE A 183 -7.57 -19.13 3.13
CA PHE A 183 -6.47 -20.09 3.24
C PHE A 183 -6.05 -20.68 1.91
N GLU A 184 -6.94 -20.70 0.94
CA GLU A 184 -6.68 -21.19 -0.41
C GLU A 184 -6.20 -20.06 -1.32
N ASN A 185 -6.70 -18.86 -1.07
CA ASN A 185 -6.32 -17.68 -1.81
C ASN A 185 -5.41 -16.78 -0.96
N LYS A 186 -4.14 -16.71 -1.33
CA LYS A 186 -3.12 -15.93 -0.62
C LYS A 186 -3.25 -14.41 -0.81
N GLU A 187 -4.31 -13.94 -1.44
CA GLU A 187 -4.59 -12.52 -1.66
C GLU A 187 -5.27 -11.83 -0.48
N LEU A 188 -5.76 -12.59 0.49
CA LEU A 188 -6.48 -12.07 1.66
C LEU A 188 -5.55 -11.87 2.85
#